data_9b855e9783a6674d3abbae72b6e164ee
#
_entry.id   9b855e9783a6674d3abbae72b6e164ee
#
_cell.length_a   1.000
_cell.length_b   1.000
_cell.length_c   1.000
_cell.angle_alpha   90.00
_cell.angle_beta   90.00
_cell.angle_gamma   90.00
#
_symmetry.space_group_name_H-M   'P 1'
#
loop_
_entity.id
_entity.type
_entity.pdbx_description
1 polymer ?
#
loop_
_entity_poly.entity_id
_entity_poly.type
_entity_poly.pdbx_seq_one_letter_code
_entity_poly.pdbx_strand_id
1 'polypeptide(L)'
;MKTLIVGGGLSGLALAESLESQGSEYLLVEARPRLGGRIMTHHQGSAYFDLGPAWFWLGQPRITRLVQRLNQQHFDQFSYGIQTFEDEKAHVQHGQGLSSMAGSLRVTGGFEALITALSDRIPNHRKQLNTPVIALNMSDHRCIATLSDSSSIIVDQVVLCMPPRIAAQLSFTPELPAATMQAMQEIPTWMAGQAKAIAVYDTPFWRINGFSGQATSRKGPMIEIHDASPADGGPYALFGFIGIPPAGREDVALLRQHLIAQLIRLFGPQAATPKQLKIQDWASAKYTATEADKEPMYAHPNYGLPPTLTKLWNNKLHFAGTEVAPTFGGYIEGALEAVENVLDVLN
;
A
#
# COMPACT_ATOMS: atom_id res chain seq x y z
N MET A 1 -24.87 -12.63 12.77
CA MET A 1 -23.63 -13.42 12.58
C MET A 1 -22.44 -12.52 12.81
N LYS A 2 -21.47 -12.94 13.67
CA LYS A 2 -20.31 -12.11 14.02
C LYS A 2 -19.14 -12.39 13.07
N THR A 3 -18.63 -11.35 12.43
CA THR A 3 -17.52 -11.43 11.47
C THR A 3 -16.21 -10.93 12.08
N LEU A 4 -15.13 -11.71 11.97
CA LEU A 4 -13.77 -11.23 12.25
C LEU A 4 -13.15 -10.72 10.95
N ILE A 5 -12.73 -9.46 10.95
CA ILE A 5 -11.95 -8.84 9.85
C ILE A 5 -10.49 -8.84 10.28
N VAL A 6 -9.63 -9.57 9.56
CA VAL A 6 -8.20 -9.66 9.87
C VAL A 6 -7.41 -8.80 8.89
N GLY A 7 -6.89 -7.68 9.39
CA GLY A 7 -6.14 -6.68 8.63
C GLY A 7 -6.84 -5.33 8.55
N GLY A 8 -6.21 -4.29 9.11
CA GLY A 8 -6.70 -2.91 9.17
C GLY A 8 -6.20 -2.03 8.02
N GLY A 9 -5.97 -2.60 6.84
CA GLY A 9 -5.71 -1.87 5.59
C GLY A 9 -6.99 -1.27 5.01
N LEU A 10 -6.89 -0.69 3.80
CA LEU A 10 -8.03 -0.07 3.12
C LEU A 10 -9.22 -1.04 2.96
N SER A 11 -8.98 -2.28 2.52
CA SER A 11 -10.06 -3.26 2.37
C SER A 11 -10.72 -3.62 3.70
N GLY A 12 -9.93 -3.87 4.75
CA GLY A 12 -10.52 -4.18 6.07
C GLY A 12 -11.32 -3.05 6.66
N LEU A 13 -10.86 -1.80 6.51
CA LEU A 13 -11.59 -0.61 6.98
C LEU A 13 -12.87 -0.36 6.16
N ALA A 14 -12.81 -0.51 4.84
CA ALA A 14 -13.98 -0.35 3.98
C ALA A 14 -15.03 -1.45 4.25
N LEU A 15 -14.59 -2.68 4.50
CA LEU A 15 -15.49 -3.77 4.91
C LEU A 15 -16.12 -3.48 6.29
N ALA A 16 -15.31 -3.05 7.26
CA ALA A 16 -15.79 -2.73 8.61
C ALA A 16 -16.84 -1.61 8.58
N GLU A 17 -16.59 -0.53 7.83
CA GLU A 17 -17.53 0.58 7.66
C GLU A 17 -18.83 0.13 6.97
N SER A 18 -18.73 -0.76 5.97
CA SER A 18 -19.92 -1.33 5.31
C SER A 18 -20.75 -2.18 6.27
N LEU A 19 -20.11 -3.04 7.07
CA LEU A 19 -20.81 -3.86 8.07
C LEU A 19 -21.39 -3.01 9.20
N GLU A 20 -20.71 -1.94 9.63
CA GLU A 20 -21.24 -0.97 10.60
C GLU A 20 -22.52 -0.31 10.07
N SER A 21 -22.51 0.14 8.82
CA SER A 21 -23.68 0.78 8.20
C SER A 21 -24.88 -0.15 8.05
N GLN A 22 -24.66 -1.46 7.96
CA GLN A 22 -25.68 -2.50 7.92
C GLN A 22 -26.15 -2.95 9.30
N GLY A 23 -25.56 -2.45 10.40
CA GLY A 23 -25.83 -2.91 11.75
C GLY A 23 -25.35 -4.34 12.03
N SER A 24 -24.40 -4.84 11.27
CA SER A 24 -23.86 -6.20 11.40
C SER A 24 -22.83 -6.29 12.55
N GLU A 25 -22.76 -7.45 13.18
CA GLU A 25 -21.78 -7.73 14.23
C GLU A 25 -20.42 -8.08 13.62
N TYR A 26 -19.38 -7.31 13.97
CA TYR A 26 -18.00 -7.57 13.52
C TYR A 26 -16.96 -7.11 14.56
N LEU A 27 -15.75 -7.55 14.34
CA LEU A 27 -14.53 -7.03 15.02
C LEU A 27 -13.40 -6.97 13.99
N LEU A 28 -12.74 -5.82 13.89
CA LEU A 28 -11.54 -5.64 13.07
C LEU A 28 -10.29 -5.75 13.96
N VAL A 29 -9.35 -6.60 13.56
CA VAL A 29 -8.05 -6.74 14.21
C VAL A 29 -6.92 -6.40 13.24
N GLU A 30 -5.93 -5.65 13.73
CA GLU A 30 -4.74 -5.23 12.98
C GLU A 30 -3.49 -5.62 13.77
N ALA A 31 -2.55 -6.23 13.10
CA ALA A 31 -1.31 -6.71 13.71
C ALA A 31 -0.35 -5.57 14.14
N ARG A 32 -0.39 -4.44 13.45
CA ARG A 32 0.43 -3.25 13.70
C ARG A 32 -0.21 -2.30 14.72
N PRO A 33 0.58 -1.38 15.30
CA PRO A 33 0.06 -0.29 16.15
C PRO A 33 -0.66 0.81 15.33
N ARG A 34 -0.83 0.65 14.02
CA ARG A 34 -1.48 1.61 13.12
C ARG A 34 -2.36 0.92 12.10
N LEU A 35 -3.38 1.61 11.65
CA LEU A 35 -4.21 1.26 10.50
C LEU A 35 -3.54 1.65 9.17
N GLY A 36 -4.15 1.30 8.05
CA GLY A 36 -3.74 1.68 6.69
C GLY A 36 -2.97 0.61 5.92
N GLY A 37 -2.34 -0.36 6.60
CA GLY A 37 -1.58 -1.41 5.92
C GLY A 37 -0.45 -0.86 5.05
N ARG A 38 -0.57 -1.02 3.72
CA ARG A 38 0.35 -0.48 2.71
C ARG A 38 0.18 1.02 2.44
N ILE A 39 -0.94 1.62 2.83
CA ILE A 39 -1.10 3.07 2.86
C ILE A 39 -0.34 3.59 4.08
N MET A 40 0.61 4.49 3.82
CA MET A 40 1.42 5.12 4.84
C MET A 40 1.87 6.49 4.33
N THR A 41 1.52 7.52 5.06
CA THR A 41 1.88 8.92 4.76
C THR A 41 2.84 9.42 5.83
N HIS A 42 3.93 10.04 5.41
CA HIS A 42 4.84 10.74 6.31
C HIS A 42 4.44 12.19 6.42
N HIS A 43 4.22 12.66 7.65
CA HIS A 43 3.87 14.05 7.94
C HIS A 43 5.10 14.83 8.43
N GLN A 44 5.25 16.07 7.93
CA GLN A 44 6.27 17.01 8.39
C GLN A 44 5.67 18.43 8.44
N GLY A 45 5.33 18.89 9.65
CA GLY A 45 4.52 20.09 9.82
C GLY A 45 3.16 19.91 9.16
N SER A 46 2.79 20.82 8.26
CA SER A 46 1.56 20.71 7.45
C SER A 46 1.72 19.87 6.18
N ALA A 47 2.95 19.52 5.81
CA ALA A 47 3.19 18.73 4.60
C ALA A 47 3.01 17.23 4.84
N TYR A 48 2.70 16.52 3.76
CA TYR A 48 2.38 15.10 3.74
C TYR A 48 2.96 14.42 2.51
N PHE A 49 3.52 13.22 2.69
CA PHE A 49 4.25 12.50 1.65
C PHE A 49 3.92 11.01 1.72
N ASP A 50 3.34 10.45 0.66
CA ASP A 50 2.96 9.05 0.62
C ASP A 50 4.17 8.12 0.38
N LEU A 51 4.45 7.26 1.35
CA LEU A 51 5.47 6.22 1.30
C LEU A 51 4.93 4.89 0.73
N GLY A 52 3.61 4.75 0.64
CA GLY A 52 2.89 3.68 -0.04
C GLY A 52 2.38 4.13 -1.42
N PRO A 53 1.13 3.76 -1.82
CA PRO A 53 0.49 4.29 -3.01
C PRO A 53 0.41 5.82 -2.91
N ALA A 54 0.59 6.50 -4.05
CA ALA A 54 0.62 7.95 -4.10
C ALA A 54 -0.37 8.53 -5.11
N TRP A 55 -1.00 7.67 -5.95
CA TRP A 55 -1.86 8.09 -7.05
C TRP A 55 -3.10 7.24 -7.20
N PHE A 56 -4.13 7.85 -7.77
CA PHE A 56 -5.29 7.20 -8.37
C PHE A 56 -5.69 7.93 -9.64
N TRP A 57 -6.61 7.35 -10.43
CA TRP A 57 -7.08 7.92 -11.70
C TRP A 57 -8.60 7.97 -11.73
N LEU A 58 -9.17 8.92 -12.48
CA LEU A 58 -10.63 9.03 -12.65
C LEU A 58 -11.28 7.77 -13.25
N GLY A 59 -10.50 6.94 -13.98
CA GLY A 59 -10.93 5.64 -14.46
C GLY A 59 -11.05 4.55 -13.37
N GLN A 60 -10.79 4.90 -12.11
CA GLN A 60 -10.93 4.04 -10.93
C GLN A 60 -12.16 4.49 -10.12
N PRO A 61 -13.34 3.94 -10.39
CA PRO A 61 -14.60 4.49 -9.89
C PRO A 61 -14.80 4.32 -8.38
N ARG A 62 -14.27 3.27 -7.77
CA ARG A 62 -14.47 2.98 -6.34
C ARG A 62 -13.70 3.96 -5.46
N ILE A 63 -12.41 4.17 -5.78
CA ILE A 63 -11.61 5.14 -5.04
C ILE A 63 -12.12 6.56 -5.26
N THR A 64 -12.55 6.91 -6.48
CA THR A 64 -13.14 8.21 -6.77
C THR A 64 -14.40 8.45 -5.91
N ARG A 65 -15.31 7.47 -5.86
CA ARG A 65 -16.50 7.55 -4.99
C ARG A 65 -16.14 7.62 -3.51
N LEU A 66 -15.10 6.88 -3.08
CA LEU A 66 -14.65 6.89 -1.68
C LEU A 66 -14.13 8.29 -1.28
N VAL A 67 -13.27 8.90 -2.10
CA VAL A 67 -12.74 10.26 -1.89
C VAL A 67 -13.89 11.26 -1.73
N GLN A 68 -14.88 11.23 -2.63
CA GLN A 68 -16.06 12.10 -2.59
C GLN A 68 -16.92 11.84 -1.33
N ARG A 69 -17.24 10.56 -1.03
CA ARG A 69 -18.09 10.18 0.11
C ARG A 69 -17.47 10.52 1.47
N LEU A 70 -16.14 10.51 1.54
CA LEU A 70 -15.38 10.89 2.73
C LEU A 70 -15.09 12.41 2.79
N ASN A 71 -15.59 13.21 1.84
CA ASN A 71 -15.33 14.65 1.71
C ASN A 71 -13.83 14.99 1.68
N GLN A 72 -13.02 14.11 1.09
CA GLN A 72 -11.60 14.37 0.91
C GLN A 72 -11.36 15.16 -0.38
N GLN A 73 -10.37 16.05 -0.35
CA GLN A 73 -9.95 16.80 -1.51
C GLN A 73 -8.86 16.05 -2.27
N HIS A 74 -8.78 16.28 -3.57
CA HIS A 74 -7.72 15.72 -4.42
C HIS A 74 -7.17 16.81 -5.33
N PHE A 75 -6.01 16.59 -5.90
CA PHE A 75 -5.31 17.50 -6.79
C PHE A 75 -4.49 16.72 -7.81
N ASP A 76 -4.16 17.36 -8.93
CA ASP A 76 -3.39 16.75 -10.00
C ASP A 76 -1.92 16.53 -9.58
N GLN A 77 -1.33 15.42 -10.01
CA GLN A 77 0.10 15.22 -9.89
C GLN A 77 0.83 16.35 -10.66
N PHE A 78 1.72 17.05 -9.97
CA PHE A 78 2.56 18.06 -10.63
C PHE A 78 3.48 17.38 -11.65
N SER A 79 3.42 17.84 -12.91
CA SER A 79 4.16 17.22 -14.02
C SER A 79 4.63 18.24 -15.06
N TYR A 80 4.50 19.55 -14.75
CA TYR A 80 4.85 20.62 -15.69
C TYR A 80 6.34 20.91 -15.66
N GLY A 81 6.94 21.10 -16.85
CA GLY A 81 8.34 21.46 -17.00
C GLY A 81 9.21 20.40 -17.67
N ILE A 82 10.49 20.63 -17.61
CA ILE A 82 11.51 19.77 -18.23
C ILE A 82 11.65 18.47 -17.42
N GLN A 83 11.70 17.34 -18.12
CA GLN A 83 11.98 16.02 -17.55
C GLN A 83 13.47 15.71 -17.65
N THR A 84 13.96 14.86 -16.75
CA THR A 84 15.35 14.45 -16.70
C THR A 84 15.48 12.95 -16.99
N PHE A 85 16.44 12.60 -17.82
CA PHE A 85 16.83 11.21 -18.09
C PHE A 85 18.32 11.02 -17.79
N GLU A 86 18.67 9.92 -17.12
CA GLU A 86 20.05 9.53 -16.84
C GLU A 86 20.32 8.12 -17.40
N ASP A 87 21.35 7.99 -18.26
CA ASP A 87 21.77 6.71 -18.81
C ASP A 87 22.63 5.88 -17.82
N GLU A 88 23.05 4.70 -18.23
CA GLU A 88 23.87 3.79 -17.42
C GLU A 88 25.27 4.37 -17.10
N LYS A 89 25.76 5.34 -17.91
CA LYS A 89 27.04 6.02 -17.73
C LYS A 89 26.92 7.30 -16.92
N ALA A 90 25.75 7.59 -16.37
CA ALA A 90 25.43 8.82 -15.65
C ALA A 90 25.44 10.09 -16.52
N HIS A 91 25.23 9.96 -17.83
CA HIS A 91 24.98 11.12 -18.68
C HIS A 91 23.53 11.58 -18.49
N VAL A 92 23.39 12.82 -18.03
CA VAL A 92 22.09 13.43 -17.77
C VAL A 92 21.63 14.22 -19.01
N GLN A 93 20.43 13.95 -19.46
CA GLN A 93 19.75 14.65 -20.56
C GLN A 93 18.47 15.28 -20.05
N HIS A 94 18.12 16.41 -20.62
CA HIS A 94 16.92 17.16 -20.31
C HIS A 94 16.05 17.30 -21.58
N GLY A 95 14.75 17.11 -21.43
CA GLY A 95 13.84 17.18 -22.55
C GLY A 95 12.40 17.39 -22.15
N GLN A 96 11.58 17.74 -23.12
CA GLN A 96 10.13 17.72 -22.96
C GLN A 96 9.58 16.37 -23.44
N GLY A 97 8.63 15.82 -22.68
CA GLY A 97 8.02 14.54 -22.99
C GLY A 97 6.69 14.37 -22.26
N LEU A 98 6.03 13.25 -22.51
CA LEU A 98 4.83 12.89 -21.76
C LEU A 98 5.26 12.42 -20.36
N SER A 99 4.62 12.99 -19.33
CA SER A 99 4.81 12.51 -17.96
C SER A 99 4.19 11.14 -17.79
N SER A 100 4.92 10.20 -17.17
CA SER A 100 4.43 8.84 -16.90
C SER A 100 3.19 8.83 -16.01
N MET A 101 3.05 9.85 -15.14
CA MET A 101 1.92 10.02 -14.23
C MET A 101 0.97 11.16 -14.63
N ALA A 102 0.96 11.56 -15.91
CA ALA A 102 0.02 12.56 -16.39
C ALA A 102 -1.43 12.10 -16.17
N GLY A 103 -2.28 13.00 -15.64
CA GLY A 103 -3.68 12.72 -15.34
C GLY A 103 -3.91 11.87 -14.09
N SER A 104 -2.88 11.55 -13.32
CA SER A 104 -3.04 10.95 -12.00
C SER A 104 -3.38 12.00 -10.96
N LEU A 105 -4.13 11.58 -9.94
CA LEU A 105 -4.61 12.39 -8.83
C LEU A 105 -3.96 11.97 -7.53
N ARG A 106 -3.75 12.93 -6.65
CA ARG A 106 -3.26 12.75 -5.29
C ARG A 106 -4.30 13.25 -4.28
N VAL A 107 -4.31 12.66 -3.09
CA VAL A 107 -5.23 13.06 -2.02
C VAL A 107 -4.58 14.14 -1.16
N THR A 108 -5.30 15.21 -0.86
CA THR A 108 -4.88 16.24 0.10
C THR A 108 -4.78 15.62 1.49
N GLY A 109 -3.65 15.82 2.17
CA GLY A 109 -3.34 15.13 3.42
C GLY A 109 -2.71 13.74 3.23
N GLY A 110 -2.51 13.28 1.97
CA GLY A 110 -2.04 11.94 1.61
C GLY A 110 -3.13 10.89 1.71
N PHE A 111 -2.85 9.68 1.26
CA PHE A 111 -3.83 8.58 1.32
C PHE A 111 -4.23 8.19 2.74
N GLU A 112 -3.41 8.51 3.75
CA GLU A 112 -3.75 8.26 5.16
C GLU A 112 -4.97 9.06 5.62
N ALA A 113 -5.30 10.19 4.97
CA ALA A 113 -6.52 10.94 5.21
C ALA A 113 -7.78 10.09 4.97
N LEU A 114 -7.78 9.22 3.96
CA LEU A 114 -8.87 8.26 3.73
C LEU A 114 -8.95 7.20 4.83
N ILE A 115 -7.80 6.72 5.30
CA ILE A 115 -7.71 5.74 6.38
C ILE A 115 -8.27 6.31 7.68
N THR A 116 -7.88 7.54 8.02
CA THR A 116 -8.40 8.26 9.18
C THR A 116 -9.91 8.46 9.07
N ALA A 117 -10.39 8.99 7.94
CA ALA A 117 -11.81 9.25 7.73
C ALA A 117 -12.68 7.97 7.76
N LEU A 118 -12.17 6.82 7.28
CA LEU A 118 -12.83 5.53 7.43
C LEU A 118 -12.81 5.06 8.89
N SER A 119 -11.66 5.15 9.53
CA SER A 119 -11.49 4.73 10.93
C SER A 119 -12.42 5.48 11.88
N ASP A 120 -12.63 6.78 11.65
CA ASP A 120 -13.50 7.63 12.48
C ASP A 120 -14.98 7.23 12.40
N ARG A 121 -15.38 6.54 11.34
CA ARG A 121 -16.73 5.99 11.17
C ARG A 121 -16.94 4.64 11.84
N ILE A 122 -15.88 4.03 12.34
CA ILE A 122 -15.90 2.71 12.98
C ILE A 122 -15.71 2.94 14.49
N PRO A 123 -16.63 2.46 15.35
CA PRO A 123 -16.51 2.59 16.80
C PRO A 123 -15.19 1.98 17.34
N ASN A 124 -14.59 2.62 18.34
CA ASN A 124 -13.29 2.16 18.86
C ASN A 124 -13.32 0.74 19.43
N HIS A 125 -14.44 0.32 20.03
CA HIS A 125 -14.60 -1.03 20.57
C HIS A 125 -14.70 -2.11 19.49
N ARG A 126 -14.88 -1.73 18.21
CA ARG A 126 -14.89 -2.60 17.03
C ARG A 126 -13.52 -2.73 16.37
N LYS A 127 -12.47 -2.06 16.87
CA LYS A 127 -11.10 -2.07 16.33
C LYS A 127 -10.10 -2.45 17.41
N GLN A 128 -9.20 -3.39 17.09
CA GLN A 128 -8.10 -3.76 17.97
C GLN A 128 -6.78 -3.72 17.19
N LEU A 129 -5.87 -2.87 17.63
CA LEU A 129 -4.51 -2.76 17.11
C LEU A 129 -3.55 -3.65 17.93
N ASN A 130 -2.33 -3.84 17.42
CA ASN A 130 -1.33 -4.72 18.05
C ASN A 130 -1.87 -6.13 18.32
N THR A 131 -2.74 -6.62 17.43
CA THR A 131 -3.49 -7.86 17.62
C THR A 131 -3.22 -8.83 16.45
N PRO A 132 -2.01 -9.41 16.34
CA PRO A 132 -1.70 -10.37 15.30
C PRO A 132 -2.47 -11.67 15.51
N VAL A 133 -3.25 -12.08 14.51
CA VAL A 133 -3.80 -13.44 14.44
C VAL A 133 -2.68 -14.37 13.98
N ILE A 134 -2.51 -15.53 14.65
CA ILE A 134 -1.50 -16.53 14.32
C ILE A 134 -2.10 -17.87 13.90
N ALA A 135 -3.33 -18.15 14.32
CA ALA A 135 -4.02 -19.38 13.94
C ALA A 135 -5.54 -19.17 13.85
N LEU A 136 -6.17 -19.95 13.00
CA LEU A 136 -7.61 -20.05 12.86
C LEU A 136 -8.04 -21.50 13.01
N ASN A 137 -9.01 -21.74 13.88
CA ASN A 137 -9.56 -23.07 14.13
C ASN A 137 -11.08 -23.05 13.90
N MET A 138 -11.58 -23.91 13.03
CA MET A 138 -13.00 -24.11 12.78
C MET A 138 -13.50 -25.33 13.59
N SER A 139 -14.32 -25.09 14.59
CA SER A 139 -14.93 -26.13 15.43
C SER A 139 -16.40 -25.78 15.67
N ASP A 140 -17.28 -26.78 15.56
CA ASP A 140 -18.71 -26.67 15.86
C ASP A 140 -19.40 -25.46 15.21
N HIS A 141 -19.11 -25.21 13.94
CA HIS A 141 -19.62 -24.07 13.14
C HIS A 141 -19.16 -22.67 13.60
N ARG A 142 -18.18 -22.61 14.53
CA ARG A 142 -17.55 -21.38 15.03
C ARG A 142 -16.09 -21.33 14.61
N CYS A 143 -15.62 -20.15 14.31
CA CYS A 143 -14.20 -19.91 14.06
C CYS A 143 -13.57 -19.32 15.33
N ILE A 144 -12.46 -19.93 15.79
CA ILE A 144 -11.64 -19.47 16.91
C ILE A 144 -10.34 -18.92 16.32
N ALA A 145 -10.15 -17.61 16.41
CA ALA A 145 -8.90 -16.96 16.03
C ALA A 145 -7.99 -16.88 17.26
N THR A 146 -6.80 -17.47 17.18
CA THR A 146 -5.77 -17.39 18.22
C THR A 146 -4.86 -16.20 17.92
N LEU A 147 -4.62 -15.37 18.91
CA LEU A 147 -3.78 -14.18 18.84
C LEU A 147 -2.34 -14.50 19.30
N SER A 148 -1.41 -13.60 18.99
CA SER A 148 0.01 -13.77 19.36
C SER A 148 0.28 -13.79 20.87
N ASP A 149 -0.62 -13.26 21.69
CA ASP A 149 -0.57 -13.31 23.16
C ASP A 149 -1.27 -14.54 23.75
N SER A 150 -1.62 -15.50 22.92
CA SER A 150 -2.36 -16.73 23.25
C SER A 150 -3.83 -16.52 23.65
N SER A 151 -4.35 -15.33 23.62
CA SER A 151 -5.79 -15.09 23.75
C SER A 151 -6.53 -15.51 22.48
N SER A 152 -7.86 -15.61 22.56
CA SER A 152 -8.67 -16.04 21.41
C SER A 152 -9.93 -15.21 21.23
N ILE A 153 -10.37 -15.12 19.98
CA ILE A 153 -11.62 -14.47 19.57
C ILE A 153 -12.50 -15.51 18.90
N ILE A 154 -13.75 -15.65 19.40
CA ILE A 154 -14.74 -16.57 18.83
C ILE A 154 -15.71 -15.80 17.96
N VAL A 155 -15.87 -16.26 16.70
CA VAL A 155 -16.73 -15.63 15.69
C VAL A 155 -17.44 -16.67 14.84
N ASP A 156 -18.36 -16.24 13.99
CA ASP A 156 -19.08 -17.13 13.08
C ASP A 156 -18.37 -17.29 11.74
N GLN A 157 -17.60 -16.25 11.31
CA GLN A 157 -16.85 -16.26 10.05
C GLN A 157 -15.66 -15.30 10.11
N VAL A 158 -14.70 -15.48 9.21
CA VAL A 158 -13.48 -14.69 9.10
C VAL A 158 -13.28 -14.17 7.68
N VAL A 159 -12.90 -12.89 7.56
CA VAL A 159 -12.47 -12.30 6.31
C VAL A 159 -11.01 -11.86 6.44
N LEU A 160 -10.14 -12.44 5.61
CA LEU A 160 -8.71 -12.12 5.55
C LEU A 160 -8.48 -10.94 4.59
N CYS A 161 -8.30 -9.74 5.15
CA CYS A 161 -8.04 -8.49 4.42
C CYS A 161 -6.53 -8.22 4.35
N MET A 162 -5.77 -9.21 3.91
CA MET A 162 -4.31 -9.20 3.84
C MET A 162 -3.83 -9.92 2.58
N PRO A 163 -2.54 -9.75 2.18
CA PRO A 163 -1.99 -10.51 1.07
C PRO A 163 -2.11 -12.03 1.30
N PRO A 164 -2.50 -12.83 0.27
CA PRO A 164 -2.63 -14.28 0.41
C PRO A 164 -1.35 -14.97 0.89
N ARG A 165 -0.16 -14.52 0.47
CA ARG A 165 1.13 -15.03 0.98
C ARG A 165 1.30 -14.84 2.49
N ILE A 166 0.81 -13.73 3.03
CA ILE A 166 0.83 -13.50 4.49
C ILE A 166 -0.20 -14.40 5.16
N ALA A 167 -1.39 -14.56 4.57
CA ALA A 167 -2.41 -15.47 5.08
C ALA A 167 -1.92 -16.94 5.13
N ALA A 168 -1.10 -17.35 4.16
CA ALA A 168 -0.51 -18.69 4.12
C ALA A 168 0.47 -18.99 5.29
N GLN A 169 0.87 -17.98 6.05
CA GLN A 169 1.69 -18.16 7.27
C GLN A 169 0.86 -18.45 8.52
N LEU A 170 -0.47 -18.36 8.45
CA LEU A 170 -1.35 -18.71 9.55
C LEU A 170 -1.47 -20.24 9.67
N SER A 171 -1.64 -20.72 10.91
CA SER A 171 -2.04 -22.10 11.14
C SER A 171 -3.54 -22.27 10.98
N PHE A 172 -3.98 -23.30 10.25
CA PHE A 172 -5.39 -23.60 10.02
C PHE A 172 -5.76 -24.96 10.58
N THR A 173 -6.86 -25.04 11.32
CA THR A 173 -7.43 -26.29 11.83
C THR A 173 -8.95 -26.32 11.57
N PRO A 174 -9.52 -27.30 10.84
CA PRO A 174 -8.77 -28.32 10.09
C PRO A 174 -7.88 -27.69 9.01
N GLU A 175 -6.81 -28.40 8.64
CA GLU A 175 -5.90 -27.95 7.58
C GLU A 175 -6.67 -27.61 6.30
N LEU A 176 -6.24 -26.53 5.65
CA LEU A 176 -6.78 -26.18 4.34
C LEU A 176 -6.22 -27.16 3.27
N PRO A 177 -6.98 -27.44 2.20
CA PRO A 177 -6.48 -28.27 1.11
C PRO A 177 -5.12 -27.80 0.60
N ALA A 178 -4.23 -28.73 0.25
CA ALA A 178 -2.90 -28.40 -0.26
C ALA A 178 -2.94 -27.44 -1.46
N ALA A 179 -3.90 -27.60 -2.37
CA ALA A 179 -4.11 -26.70 -3.50
C ALA A 179 -4.49 -25.26 -3.07
N THR A 180 -5.20 -25.10 -1.95
CA THR A 180 -5.52 -23.78 -1.35
C THR A 180 -4.26 -23.12 -0.81
N MET A 181 -3.45 -23.87 -0.03
CA MET A 181 -2.20 -23.36 0.52
C MET A 181 -1.22 -22.96 -0.58
N GLN A 182 -1.09 -23.79 -1.60
CA GLN A 182 -0.26 -23.50 -2.78
C GLN A 182 -0.75 -22.23 -3.50
N ALA A 183 -2.04 -22.11 -3.78
CA ALA A 183 -2.61 -20.92 -4.44
C ALA A 183 -2.33 -19.64 -3.64
N MET A 184 -2.45 -19.66 -2.31
CA MET A 184 -2.11 -18.50 -1.48
C MET A 184 -0.62 -18.12 -1.59
N GLN A 185 0.28 -19.10 -1.64
CA GLN A 185 1.73 -18.88 -1.75
C GLN A 185 2.14 -18.36 -3.14
N GLU A 186 1.42 -18.76 -4.18
CA GLU A 186 1.69 -18.39 -5.57
C GLU A 186 1.15 -17.00 -5.94
N ILE A 187 0.15 -16.45 -5.22
CA ILE A 187 -0.36 -15.09 -5.48
C ILE A 187 0.63 -14.07 -4.94
N PRO A 188 1.39 -13.36 -5.79
CA PRO A 188 2.41 -12.43 -5.34
C PRO A 188 1.77 -11.15 -4.77
N THR A 189 2.48 -10.47 -3.86
CA THR A 189 2.06 -9.19 -3.33
C THR A 189 2.68 -8.06 -4.16
N TRP A 190 1.86 -7.35 -4.94
CA TRP A 190 2.35 -6.25 -5.80
C TRP A 190 3.09 -5.20 -5.00
N MET A 191 4.27 -4.81 -5.50
CA MET A 191 5.16 -3.80 -4.91
C MET A 191 5.69 -4.14 -3.50
N ALA A 192 5.47 -5.35 -2.97
CA ALA A 192 5.99 -5.73 -1.66
C ALA A 192 7.53 -5.82 -1.62
N GLY A 193 8.17 -6.14 -2.73
CA GLY A 193 9.64 -6.13 -2.87
C GLY A 193 10.25 -4.75 -3.09
N GLN A 194 9.44 -3.70 -3.22
CA GLN A 194 9.89 -2.36 -3.55
C GLN A 194 10.31 -1.52 -2.34
N ALA A 195 11.16 -0.54 -2.58
CA ALA A 195 11.43 0.53 -1.63
C ALA A 195 11.20 1.89 -2.29
N LYS A 196 10.83 2.87 -1.46
CA LYS A 196 10.60 4.25 -1.87
C LYS A 196 11.48 5.17 -1.02
N ALA A 197 12.07 6.19 -1.64
CA ALA A 197 12.75 7.28 -0.94
C ALA A 197 12.03 8.60 -1.18
N ILE A 198 11.99 9.46 -0.15
CA ILE A 198 11.45 10.82 -0.21
C ILE A 198 12.50 11.78 0.33
N ALA A 199 12.90 12.76 -0.49
CA ALA A 199 13.80 13.84 -0.11
C ALA A 199 13.00 15.14 0.02
N VAL A 200 12.98 15.72 1.23
CA VAL A 200 12.19 16.91 1.59
C VAL A 200 13.06 18.14 1.62
N TYR A 201 12.57 19.26 1.07
CA TYR A 201 13.26 20.53 0.94
C TYR A 201 12.35 21.70 1.33
N ASP A 202 12.96 22.83 1.73
CA ASP A 202 12.22 24.07 2.02
C ASP A 202 11.69 24.76 0.77
N THR A 203 12.41 24.58 -0.36
CA THR A 203 12.08 25.23 -1.63
C THR A 203 11.98 24.20 -2.74
N PRO A 204 11.04 24.36 -3.69
CA PRO A 204 10.92 23.49 -4.86
C PRO A 204 11.89 23.93 -5.95
N PHE A 205 13.22 23.90 -5.67
CA PHE A 205 14.25 24.44 -6.56
C PHE A 205 14.18 23.83 -7.97
N TRP A 206 13.76 22.58 -8.12
CA TRP A 206 13.54 21.98 -9.44
C TRP A 206 12.43 22.72 -10.21
N ARG A 207 11.29 23.06 -9.57
CA ARG A 207 10.24 23.85 -10.20
C ARG A 207 10.70 25.25 -10.58
N ILE A 208 11.47 25.90 -9.68
CA ILE A 208 12.05 27.24 -9.91
C ILE A 208 12.99 27.21 -11.12
N ASN A 209 13.73 26.13 -11.31
CA ASN A 209 14.66 25.92 -12.43
C ASN A 209 13.95 25.37 -13.69
N GLY A 210 12.60 25.30 -13.72
CA GLY A 210 11.82 24.88 -14.89
C GLY A 210 11.68 23.37 -15.06
N PHE A 211 12.06 22.56 -14.04
CA PHE A 211 11.90 21.11 -14.10
C PHE A 211 10.56 20.65 -13.50
N SER A 212 10.03 19.56 -14.05
CA SER A 212 8.83 18.90 -13.55
C SER A 212 9.02 18.14 -12.23
N GLY A 213 10.28 17.92 -11.82
CA GLY A 213 10.59 16.97 -10.75
C GLY A 213 10.53 15.50 -11.18
N GLN A 214 10.15 15.24 -12.45
CA GLN A 214 10.19 13.89 -13.00
C GLN A 214 11.57 13.56 -13.54
N ALA A 215 12.07 12.38 -13.15
CA ALA A 215 13.29 11.83 -13.72
C ALA A 215 13.18 10.31 -13.87
N THR A 216 13.85 9.79 -14.91
CA THR A 216 14.07 8.35 -15.10
C THR A 216 15.57 8.11 -15.14
N SER A 217 16.05 7.12 -14.40
CA SER A 217 17.48 6.81 -14.32
C SER A 217 17.73 5.32 -14.52
N ARG A 218 18.69 5.00 -15.39
CA ARG A 218 19.26 3.67 -15.56
C ARG A 218 20.52 3.45 -14.72
N LYS A 219 21.01 4.50 -14.08
CA LYS A 219 22.14 4.45 -13.14
C LYS A 219 21.69 4.19 -11.70
N GLY A 220 20.55 4.76 -11.31
CA GLY A 220 19.97 4.58 -9.98
C GLY A 220 20.70 5.37 -8.87
N PRO A 221 20.34 5.10 -7.61
CA PRO A 221 19.50 4.02 -7.08
C PRO A 221 18.00 4.13 -7.37
N MET A 222 17.42 5.33 -7.53
CA MET A 222 16.02 5.49 -7.93
C MET A 222 15.90 5.40 -9.46
N ILE A 223 15.01 4.51 -9.92
CA ILE A 223 14.77 4.29 -11.35
C ILE A 223 13.74 5.26 -11.92
N GLU A 224 12.82 5.72 -11.09
CA GLU A 224 11.78 6.66 -11.44
C GLU A 224 11.56 7.63 -10.27
N ILE A 225 11.52 8.93 -10.56
CA ILE A 225 11.41 10.01 -9.57
C ILE A 225 10.28 10.95 -10.00
N HIS A 226 9.53 11.48 -9.02
CA HIS A 226 8.45 12.43 -9.20
C HIS A 226 8.44 13.50 -8.14
N ASP A 227 7.82 14.61 -8.45
CA ASP A 227 7.44 15.61 -7.47
C ASP A 227 6.42 15.03 -6.48
N ALA A 228 6.69 15.11 -5.20
CA ALA A 228 5.83 14.63 -4.12
C ALA A 228 5.28 15.78 -3.26
N SER A 229 5.45 17.02 -3.70
CA SER A 229 5.03 18.19 -2.94
C SER A 229 3.52 18.18 -2.66
N PRO A 230 3.07 18.76 -1.54
CA PRO A 230 1.65 18.98 -1.28
C PRO A 230 0.99 19.86 -2.34
N ALA A 231 -0.35 19.92 -2.32
CA ALA A 231 -1.12 20.78 -3.21
C ALA A 231 -0.75 22.25 -3.04
N ASP A 232 -0.62 22.69 -1.79
CA ASP A 232 -0.36 24.07 -1.42
C ASP A 232 0.82 24.17 -0.46
N GLY A 233 1.69 25.16 -0.72
CA GLY A 233 2.82 25.48 0.17
C GLY A 233 3.89 24.40 0.24
N GLY A 234 4.75 24.52 1.24
CA GLY A 234 5.85 23.61 1.55
C GLY A 234 5.76 23.04 2.96
N PRO A 235 6.75 22.23 3.37
CA PRO A 235 7.91 21.80 2.61
C PRO A 235 7.59 20.97 1.37
N TYR A 236 8.51 20.97 0.40
CA TYR A 236 8.39 20.31 -0.89
C TYR A 236 9.19 19.03 -0.93
N ALA A 237 8.87 18.10 -1.81
CA ALA A 237 9.62 16.86 -1.90
C ALA A 237 9.74 16.30 -3.30
N LEU A 238 10.82 15.55 -3.51
CA LEU A 238 10.99 14.59 -4.58
C LEU A 238 10.90 13.18 -3.97
N PHE A 239 10.15 12.28 -4.60
CA PHE A 239 10.18 10.88 -4.24
C PHE A 239 10.57 10.01 -5.43
N GLY A 240 11.11 8.82 -5.15
CA GLY A 240 11.40 7.86 -6.21
C GLY A 240 11.34 6.42 -5.74
N PHE A 241 11.16 5.53 -6.73
CA PHE A 241 11.21 4.09 -6.53
C PHE A 241 12.66 3.61 -6.63
N ILE A 242 13.12 2.88 -5.60
CA ILE A 242 14.47 2.32 -5.54
C ILE A 242 14.49 1.02 -6.34
N GLY A 243 15.24 1.01 -7.44
CA GLY A 243 15.36 -0.15 -8.35
C GLY A 243 16.39 -1.19 -7.90
N ILE A 244 17.13 -0.94 -6.81
CA ILE A 244 18.08 -1.91 -6.25
C ILE A 244 17.29 -3.01 -5.55
N PRO A 245 17.57 -4.31 -5.82
CA PRO A 245 16.95 -5.42 -5.11
C PRO A 245 17.18 -5.38 -3.60
N PRO A 246 16.32 -6.00 -2.77
CA PRO A 246 16.42 -5.95 -1.30
C PRO A 246 17.82 -6.26 -0.75
N ALA A 247 18.47 -7.30 -1.24
CA ALA A 247 19.83 -7.68 -0.82
C ALA A 247 20.90 -6.62 -1.11
N GLY A 248 20.70 -5.79 -2.15
CA GLY A 248 21.65 -4.73 -2.55
C GLY A 248 21.43 -3.40 -1.82
N ARG A 249 20.43 -3.28 -0.93
CA ARG A 249 20.07 -2.05 -0.22
C ARG A 249 20.03 -2.18 1.31
N GLU A 250 20.65 -3.23 1.84
CA GLU A 250 20.71 -3.47 3.29
C GLU A 250 21.57 -2.42 4.03
N ASP A 251 22.65 -1.94 3.38
CA ASP A 251 23.42 -0.81 3.91
C ASP A 251 22.68 0.51 3.66
N VAL A 252 21.82 0.88 4.61
CA VAL A 252 21.02 2.10 4.55
C VAL A 252 21.86 3.37 4.52
N ALA A 253 23.04 3.37 5.13
CA ALA A 253 23.93 4.53 5.14
C ALA A 253 24.53 4.78 3.74
N LEU A 254 25.02 3.73 3.09
CA LEU A 254 25.53 3.77 1.73
C LEU A 254 24.40 4.12 0.73
N LEU A 255 23.22 3.53 0.90
CA LEU A 255 22.06 3.84 0.08
C LEU A 255 21.68 5.33 0.16
N ARG A 256 21.71 5.94 1.35
CA ARG A 256 21.46 7.38 1.54
C ARG A 256 22.46 8.24 0.80
N GLN A 257 23.75 7.89 0.84
CA GLN A 257 24.80 8.62 0.11
C GLN A 257 24.54 8.56 -1.40
N HIS A 258 24.22 7.39 -1.93
CA HIS A 258 23.92 7.20 -3.35
C HIS A 258 22.64 7.95 -3.79
N LEU A 259 21.60 7.97 -2.96
CA LEU A 259 20.36 8.72 -3.22
C LEU A 259 20.64 10.23 -3.34
N ILE A 260 21.43 10.80 -2.41
CA ILE A 260 21.78 12.21 -2.44
C ILE A 260 22.66 12.51 -3.68
N ALA A 261 23.67 11.68 -3.94
CA ALA A 261 24.53 11.84 -5.12
C ALA A 261 23.73 11.80 -6.42
N GLN A 262 22.73 10.91 -6.53
CA GLN A 262 21.83 10.87 -7.68
C GLN A 262 20.99 12.14 -7.81
N LEU A 263 20.36 12.59 -6.73
CA LEU A 263 19.55 13.81 -6.76
C LEU A 263 20.36 15.04 -7.17
N ILE A 264 21.62 15.14 -6.73
CA ILE A 264 22.54 16.22 -7.17
C ILE A 264 22.81 16.14 -8.67
N ARG A 265 23.07 14.94 -9.22
CA ARG A 265 23.32 14.77 -10.66
C ARG A 265 22.09 15.15 -11.49
N LEU A 266 20.89 14.79 -11.03
CA LEU A 266 19.65 14.98 -11.79
C LEU A 266 19.07 16.40 -11.68
N PHE A 267 19.17 17.04 -10.51
CA PHE A 267 18.47 18.28 -10.20
C PHE A 267 19.37 19.42 -9.72
N GLY A 268 20.70 19.18 -9.66
CA GLY A 268 21.68 20.20 -9.31
C GLY A 268 22.08 20.23 -7.84
N PRO A 269 23.04 21.11 -7.47
CA PRO A 269 23.67 21.13 -6.15
C PRO A 269 22.72 21.45 -5.00
N GLN A 270 21.59 22.11 -5.25
CA GLN A 270 20.57 22.38 -4.23
C GLN A 270 19.97 21.09 -3.64
N ALA A 271 20.05 19.98 -4.37
CA ALA A 271 19.59 18.67 -3.89
C ALA A 271 20.49 18.03 -2.82
N ALA A 272 21.68 18.59 -2.56
CA ALA A 272 22.69 18.04 -1.64
C ALA A 272 22.22 17.96 -0.17
N THR A 273 21.35 18.87 0.24
CA THR A 273 20.98 19.06 1.65
C THR A 273 19.47 18.99 1.85
N PRO A 274 18.85 17.81 1.67
CA PRO A 274 17.44 17.66 2.02
C PRO A 274 17.27 17.84 3.54
N LYS A 275 16.22 18.54 3.97
CA LYS A 275 15.85 18.62 5.40
C LYS A 275 15.62 17.24 5.98
N GLN A 276 15.08 16.35 5.16
CA GLN A 276 14.82 14.98 5.53
C GLN A 276 14.94 14.06 4.31
N LEU A 277 15.57 12.91 4.51
CA LEU A 277 15.53 11.80 3.56
C LEU A 277 14.93 10.59 4.25
N LYS A 278 13.72 10.22 3.85
CA LYS A 278 13.00 9.03 4.35
C LYS A 278 13.12 7.91 3.34
N ILE A 279 13.35 6.70 3.83
CA ILE A 279 13.33 5.48 3.03
C ILE A 279 12.33 4.53 3.67
N GLN A 280 11.41 4.02 2.88
CA GLN A 280 10.49 2.96 3.24
C GLN A 280 10.80 1.74 2.38
N ASP A 281 11.31 0.70 3.01
CA ASP A 281 11.51 -0.60 2.38
C ASP A 281 10.35 -1.53 2.75
N TRP A 282 9.52 -1.84 1.76
CA TRP A 282 8.38 -2.73 1.95
C TRP A 282 8.78 -4.20 2.01
N ALA A 283 9.94 -4.58 1.44
CA ALA A 283 10.45 -5.95 1.48
C ALA A 283 10.77 -6.43 2.92
N SER A 284 11.04 -5.50 3.84
CA SER A 284 11.27 -5.79 5.26
C SER A 284 10.00 -5.68 6.13
N ALA A 285 8.85 -5.35 5.53
CA ALA A 285 7.62 -5.10 6.26
C ALA A 285 6.91 -6.42 6.63
N LYS A 286 7.11 -6.90 7.87
CA LYS A 286 6.66 -8.20 8.42
C LYS A 286 5.25 -8.64 8.02
N TYR A 287 4.28 -7.74 7.96
CA TYR A 287 2.88 -8.08 7.65
C TYR A 287 2.47 -7.64 6.23
N THR A 288 3.45 -7.48 5.34
CA THR A 288 3.23 -7.09 3.93
C THR A 288 3.95 -8.01 2.98
N ALA A 289 5.24 -8.28 3.22
CA ALA A 289 6.10 -9.08 2.37
C ALA A 289 6.49 -10.41 3.04
N THR A 290 6.67 -11.41 2.21
CA THR A 290 7.32 -12.69 2.55
C THR A 290 8.67 -12.78 1.86
N GLU A 291 9.43 -13.84 2.11
CA GLU A 291 10.70 -14.07 1.42
C GLU A 291 10.52 -14.16 -0.09
N ALA A 292 9.43 -14.77 -0.55
CA ALA A 292 9.09 -14.89 -1.97
C ALA A 292 8.76 -13.53 -2.65
N ASP A 293 8.44 -12.48 -1.87
CA ASP A 293 8.17 -11.15 -2.41
C ASP A 293 9.43 -10.29 -2.59
N LYS A 294 10.60 -10.78 -2.15
CA LYS A 294 11.90 -10.12 -2.36
C LYS A 294 12.43 -10.28 -3.78
N GLU A 295 11.94 -11.28 -4.52
CA GLU A 295 12.26 -11.45 -5.92
C GLU A 295 11.56 -10.37 -6.78
N PRO A 296 12.29 -9.68 -7.67
CA PRO A 296 11.71 -8.64 -8.51
C PRO A 296 10.64 -9.19 -9.46
N MET A 297 9.50 -8.52 -9.51
CA MET A 297 8.49 -8.79 -10.53
C MET A 297 8.69 -7.87 -11.73
N TYR A 298 8.75 -8.47 -12.93
CA TYR A 298 8.97 -7.74 -14.18
C TYR A 298 7.68 -7.20 -14.82
N ALA A 299 6.52 -7.70 -14.37
CA ALA A 299 5.22 -7.29 -14.87
C ALA A 299 4.18 -7.35 -13.77
N HIS A 300 3.10 -6.59 -13.93
CA HIS A 300 1.95 -6.65 -13.06
C HIS A 300 1.27 -8.02 -13.16
N PRO A 301 1.05 -8.74 -12.03
CA PRO A 301 0.42 -10.05 -12.05
C PRO A 301 -1.04 -10.00 -12.52
N ASN A 302 -1.53 -11.11 -13.04
CA ASN A 302 -2.96 -11.32 -13.22
C ASN A 302 -3.54 -11.75 -11.87
N TYR A 303 -4.42 -10.91 -11.32
CA TYR A 303 -5.06 -11.15 -10.04
C TYR A 303 -6.49 -11.67 -10.20
N GLY A 304 -7.08 -12.09 -9.10
CA GLY A 304 -8.44 -12.60 -8.97
C GLY A 304 -8.53 -13.63 -7.87
N LEU A 305 -9.72 -13.99 -7.48
CA LEU A 305 -9.98 -15.02 -6.48
C LEU A 305 -9.99 -16.41 -7.15
N PRO A 306 -8.98 -17.25 -6.97
CA PRO A 306 -8.98 -18.60 -7.54
C PRO A 306 -10.13 -19.46 -6.97
N PRO A 307 -10.69 -20.40 -7.72
CA PRO A 307 -11.72 -21.31 -7.20
C PRO A 307 -11.30 -22.07 -5.94
N THR A 308 -10.00 -22.35 -5.79
CA THR A 308 -9.42 -23.00 -4.61
C THR A 308 -9.47 -22.16 -3.33
N LEU A 309 -9.68 -20.85 -3.43
CA LEU A 309 -9.85 -19.94 -2.30
C LEU A 309 -11.33 -19.61 -2.02
N THR A 310 -12.27 -20.31 -2.68
CA THR A 310 -13.70 -20.12 -2.46
C THR A 310 -14.28 -21.26 -1.62
N LYS A 311 -15.42 -20.99 -0.97
CA LYS A 311 -16.20 -21.99 -0.18
C LYS A 311 -15.42 -22.68 0.93
N LEU A 312 -14.34 -22.06 1.41
CA LEU A 312 -13.54 -22.62 2.49
C LEU A 312 -14.35 -22.67 3.79
N TRP A 313 -14.20 -23.77 4.53
CA TRP A 313 -14.92 -24.04 5.77
C TRP A 313 -16.42 -23.77 5.67
N ASN A 314 -17.05 -24.24 4.60
CA ASN A 314 -18.48 -24.04 4.31
C ASN A 314 -18.86 -22.54 4.29
N ASN A 315 -18.12 -21.73 3.54
CA ASN A 315 -18.27 -20.27 3.44
C ASN A 315 -18.11 -19.56 4.81
N LYS A 316 -17.14 -19.95 5.60
CA LYS A 316 -16.79 -19.26 6.86
C LYS A 316 -15.41 -18.60 6.82
N LEU A 317 -14.60 -18.88 5.80
CA LEU A 317 -13.30 -18.25 5.58
C LEU A 317 -13.28 -17.61 4.20
N HIS A 318 -13.05 -16.30 4.17
CA HIS A 318 -13.09 -15.46 2.97
C HIS A 318 -11.81 -14.62 2.82
N PHE A 319 -11.53 -14.18 1.61
CA PHE A 319 -10.43 -13.28 1.28
C PHE A 319 -10.96 -11.97 0.69
N ALA A 320 -10.38 -10.85 1.14
CA ALA A 320 -10.70 -9.50 0.65
C ALA A 320 -9.45 -8.60 0.57
N GLY A 321 -8.26 -9.18 0.42
CA GLY A 321 -7.06 -8.42 0.02
C GLY A 321 -7.16 -7.96 -1.43
N THR A 322 -6.46 -6.90 -1.81
CA THR A 322 -6.47 -6.40 -3.19
C THR A 322 -6.02 -7.45 -4.21
N GLU A 323 -5.21 -8.42 -3.79
CA GLU A 323 -4.68 -9.49 -4.64
C GLU A 323 -5.76 -10.48 -5.14
N VAL A 324 -6.95 -10.47 -4.52
CA VAL A 324 -8.07 -11.31 -4.99
C VAL A 324 -9.08 -10.55 -5.86
N ALA A 325 -8.82 -9.29 -6.16
CA ALA A 325 -9.66 -8.49 -7.05
C ALA A 325 -9.31 -8.77 -8.52
N PRO A 326 -10.29 -9.12 -9.38
CA PRO A 326 -9.99 -9.54 -10.75
C PRO A 326 -9.64 -8.39 -11.71
N THR A 327 -10.13 -7.17 -11.46
CA THR A 327 -9.97 -6.05 -12.41
C THR A 327 -8.81 -5.15 -12.03
N PHE A 328 -8.73 -4.76 -10.76
CA PHE A 328 -7.73 -3.82 -10.25
C PHE A 328 -6.87 -4.41 -9.13
N GLY A 329 -6.63 -5.71 -9.16
CA GLY A 329 -5.79 -6.37 -8.16
C GLY A 329 -4.43 -5.69 -8.00
N GLY A 330 -3.93 -5.61 -6.77
CA GLY A 330 -2.67 -4.92 -6.44
C GLY A 330 -2.80 -3.41 -6.23
N TYR A 331 -3.85 -2.76 -6.71
CA TYR A 331 -4.11 -1.32 -6.55
C TYR A 331 -5.05 -1.03 -5.36
N ILE A 332 -5.15 0.26 -5.00
CA ILE A 332 -6.13 0.74 -4.00
C ILE A 332 -7.57 0.53 -4.50
N GLU A 333 -7.82 0.68 -5.79
CA GLU A 333 -9.11 0.37 -6.42
C GLU A 333 -9.49 -1.10 -6.22
N GLY A 334 -8.53 -2.03 -6.39
CA GLY A 334 -8.74 -3.46 -6.17
C GLY A 334 -9.01 -3.83 -4.71
N ALA A 335 -8.49 -3.05 -3.75
CA ALA A 335 -8.83 -3.24 -2.35
C ALA A 335 -10.32 -3.01 -2.07
N LEU A 336 -10.92 -2.03 -2.75
CA LEU A 336 -12.35 -1.72 -2.67
C LEU A 336 -13.19 -2.71 -3.50
N GLU A 337 -12.70 -3.14 -4.67
CA GLU A 337 -13.32 -4.18 -5.48
C GLU A 337 -13.44 -5.50 -4.71
N ALA A 338 -12.39 -5.92 -4.01
CA ALA A 338 -12.41 -7.12 -3.19
C ALA A 338 -13.43 -7.04 -2.05
N VAL A 339 -13.66 -5.85 -1.50
CA VAL A 339 -14.70 -5.62 -0.47
C VAL A 339 -16.11 -5.77 -1.06
N GLU A 340 -16.40 -5.19 -2.23
CA GLU A 340 -17.69 -5.37 -2.90
C GLU A 340 -17.97 -6.86 -3.14
N ASN A 341 -16.97 -7.59 -3.68
CA ASN A 341 -17.09 -9.02 -3.97
C ASN A 341 -17.33 -9.88 -2.71
N VAL A 342 -16.70 -9.57 -1.59
CA VAL A 342 -16.89 -10.34 -0.37
C VAL A 342 -18.21 -10.02 0.31
N LEU A 343 -18.70 -8.78 0.23
CA LEU A 343 -20.00 -8.40 0.78
C LEU A 343 -21.15 -9.19 0.12
N ASP A 344 -21.05 -9.49 -1.19
CA ASP A 344 -22.05 -10.29 -1.91
C ASP A 344 -22.16 -11.74 -1.38
N VAL A 345 -21.15 -12.26 -0.71
CA VAL A 345 -21.13 -13.64 -0.18
C VAL A 345 -21.28 -13.71 1.34
N LEU A 346 -21.21 -12.58 2.04
CA LEU A 346 -21.42 -12.48 3.48
C LEU A 346 -22.91 -12.31 3.85
N ASN A 347 -23.75 -11.93 2.89
CA ASN A 347 -25.19 -11.67 3.04
C ASN A 347 -26.03 -12.95 3.03
#